data_ef8c57663beb7e393bed74d6d2f426a0
#
_entry.id   ef8c57663beb7e393bed74d6d2f426a0
#
_cell.length_a   1.000
_cell.length_b   1.000
_cell.length_c   1.000
_cell.angle_alpha   90.00
_cell.angle_beta   90.00
_cell.angle_gamma   90.00
#
_symmetry.space_group_name_H-M   'P 1'
#
loop_
_entity.id
_entity.type
_entity.pdbx_description
1 polymer ?
#
loop_
_entity_poly.entity_id
_entity_poly.type
_entity_poly.pdbx_seq_one_letter_code
_entity_poly.pdbx_strand_id
1 'polypeptide(L)'
;MDHEPARRLQELQAGTDAGSALEYFDSLPPVQVPELFGSWHGTEVPTGHRLDGLLEPLGWHGKRFDGDEEVFPLVFSGAGGGVFNVNPALVPLSAVLRFGPLLRKPELLAQVRPALRLARTRRPGARLRMTEYRGVSSATMIYDALPVLDVFRRVDAGTVLGAMDLRGPGAPFFFVLRRG
;
A
#
# COMPACT_ATOMS: atom_id res chain seq x y z
N MET A 1 -22.71 -8.81 12.50
CA MET A 1 -23.38 -7.80 11.65
C MET A 1 -22.37 -6.93 10.87
N ASP A 2 -21.15 -7.46 10.56
CA ASP A 2 -20.07 -6.68 9.92
C ASP A 2 -19.80 -7.09 8.46
N HIS A 3 -20.85 -7.56 7.75
CA HIS A 3 -20.66 -8.02 6.37
C HIS A 3 -20.74 -6.88 5.32
N GLU A 4 -21.35 -5.74 5.67
CA GLU A 4 -21.59 -4.64 4.71
C GLU A 4 -20.28 -3.95 4.28
N PRO A 5 -19.34 -3.54 5.17
CA PRO A 5 -18.09 -2.94 4.75
C PRO A 5 -17.23 -3.93 3.94
N ALA A 6 -17.14 -5.18 4.37
CA ALA A 6 -16.36 -6.19 3.65
C ALA A 6 -16.93 -6.49 2.25
N ARG A 7 -18.26 -6.56 2.11
CA ARG A 7 -18.94 -6.73 0.82
C ARG A 7 -18.67 -5.54 -0.11
N ARG A 8 -18.81 -4.31 0.41
CA ARG A 8 -18.53 -3.10 -0.37
C ARG A 8 -17.06 -3.06 -0.83
N LEU A 9 -16.12 -3.49 0.02
CA LEU A 9 -14.72 -3.60 -0.35
C LEU A 9 -14.51 -4.57 -1.52
N GLN A 10 -15.18 -5.73 -1.52
CA GLN A 10 -15.09 -6.69 -2.62
C GLN A 10 -15.60 -6.12 -3.94
N GLU A 11 -16.69 -5.36 -3.90
CA GLU A 11 -17.21 -4.66 -5.08
C GLU A 11 -16.19 -3.67 -5.64
N LEU A 12 -15.54 -2.88 -4.78
CA LEU A 12 -14.50 -1.93 -5.19
C LEU A 12 -13.25 -2.63 -5.75
N GLN A 13 -12.86 -3.76 -5.19
CA GLN A 13 -11.72 -4.55 -5.70
C GLN A 13 -11.97 -5.16 -7.09
N ALA A 14 -13.21 -5.34 -7.50
CA ALA A 14 -13.56 -5.74 -8.86
C ALA A 14 -13.34 -4.63 -9.91
N GLY A 15 -13.12 -3.38 -9.45
CA GLY A 15 -12.87 -2.19 -10.25
C GLY A 15 -13.82 -1.06 -9.88
N THR A 16 -13.27 0.13 -9.69
CA THR A 16 -14.02 1.31 -9.28
C THR A 16 -13.34 2.58 -9.80
N ASP A 17 -13.95 3.73 -9.56
CA ASP A 17 -13.32 5.04 -9.75
C ASP A 17 -12.77 5.60 -8.40
N ALA A 18 -11.90 6.60 -8.51
CA ALA A 18 -11.25 7.19 -7.34
C ALA A 18 -12.25 7.90 -6.40
N GLY A 19 -13.35 8.45 -6.92
CA GLY A 19 -14.38 9.10 -6.13
C GLY A 19 -15.11 8.11 -5.24
N SER A 20 -15.60 7.01 -5.81
CA SER A 20 -16.25 5.91 -5.09
C SER A 20 -15.33 5.28 -4.03
N ALA A 21 -14.04 5.12 -4.35
CA ALA A 21 -13.06 4.61 -3.40
C ALA A 21 -12.83 5.59 -2.23
N LEU A 22 -12.80 6.92 -2.50
CA LEU A 22 -12.68 7.95 -1.49
C LEU A 22 -13.92 8.02 -0.58
N GLU A 23 -15.12 7.96 -1.14
CA GLU A 23 -16.37 7.93 -0.38
C GLU A 23 -16.40 6.74 0.58
N TYR A 24 -16.00 5.57 0.09
CA TYR A 24 -15.92 4.39 0.93
C TYR A 24 -14.84 4.56 2.03
N PHE A 25 -13.66 5.05 1.68
CA PHE A 25 -12.59 5.32 2.64
C PHE A 25 -13.04 6.29 3.74
N ASP A 26 -13.75 7.35 3.39
CA ASP A 26 -14.27 8.35 4.34
C ASP A 26 -15.34 7.77 5.27
N SER A 27 -16.09 6.77 4.83
CA SER A 27 -17.13 6.10 5.64
C SER A 27 -16.56 5.14 6.70
N LEU A 28 -15.28 4.74 6.57
CA LEU A 28 -14.65 3.76 7.44
C LEU A 28 -14.09 4.40 8.73
N PRO A 29 -14.16 3.69 9.87
CA PRO A 29 -13.60 4.18 11.13
C PRO A 29 -12.07 4.25 11.09
N PRO A 30 -11.47 5.14 11.92
CA PRO A 30 -10.03 5.27 12.04
C PRO A 30 -9.37 4.01 12.64
N VAL A 31 -8.06 3.91 12.43
CA VAL A 31 -7.18 2.88 12.99
C VAL A 31 -6.20 3.53 13.96
N GLN A 32 -5.92 2.88 15.10
CA GLN A 32 -4.85 3.28 16.00
C GLN A 32 -3.53 2.63 15.60
N VAL A 33 -2.39 3.27 15.89
CA VAL A 33 -1.06 2.76 15.52
C VAL A 33 -0.81 1.33 15.99
N PRO A 34 -1.11 0.93 17.25
CA PRO A 34 -0.88 -0.44 17.70
C PRO A 34 -1.74 -1.50 16.97
N GLU A 35 -2.86 -1.12 16.39
CA GLU A 35 -3.71 -2.03 15.63
C GLU A 35 -3.05 -2.48 14.32
N LEU A 36 -2.05 -1.75 13.82
CA LEU A 36 -1.31 -2.11 12.62
C LEU A 36 -0.15 -3.08 12.87
N PHE A 37 0.32 -3.25 14.10
CA PHE A 37 1.49 -4.08 14.35
C PHE A 37 1.32 -5.50 13.85
N GLY A 38 2.37 -6.02 13.21
CA GLY A 38 2.43 -7.34 12.60
C GLY A 38 2.66 -7.32 11.09
N SER A 39 2.47 -8.47 10.47
CA SER A 39 2.61 -8.66 9.03
C SER A 39 1.25 -8.61 8.33
N TRP A 40 1.24 -7.99 7.17
CA TRP A 40 0.02 -7.76 6.39
C TRP A 40 0.24 -8.11 4.94
N HIS A 41 -0.69 -8.87 4.38
CA HIS A 41 -0.74 -9.15 2.95
C HIS A 41 -1.50 -8.05 2.21
N GLY A 42 -0.92 -7.56 1.12
CA GLY A 42 -1.44 -6.44 0.34
C GLY A 42 -2.07 -6.86 -0.99
N THR A 43 -3.16 -6.21 -1.34
CA THR A 43 -3.78 -6.28 -2.68
C THR A 43 -4.17 -4.89 -3.14
N GLU A 44 -4.19 -4.67 -4.46
CA GLU A 44 -4.57 -3.38 -5.03
C GLU A 44 -6.10 -3.19 -5.09
N VAL A 45 -6.53 -1.92 -5.11
CA VAL A 45 -7.91 -1.54 -5.47
C VAL A 45 -7.82 -0.72 -6.76
N PRO A 46 -8.21 -1.27 -7.91
CA PRO A 46 -8.05 -0.58 -9.20
C PRO A 46 -9.06 0.56 -9.33
N THR A 47 -8.55 1.78 -9.39
CA THR A 47 -9.32 3.03 -9.49
C THR A 47 -9.02 3.84 -10.75
N GLY A 48 -8.18 3.31 -11.64
CA GLY A 48 -7.62 4.04 -12.77
C GLY A 48 -6.33 4.80 -12.42
N HIS A 49 -5.75 4.55 -11.24
CA HIS A 49 -4.50 5.16 -10.83
C HIS A 49 -3.31 4.62 -11.65
N ARG A 50 -2.26 5.43 -11.82
CA ARG A 50 -1.07 5.06 -12.62
C ARG A 50 -0.31 3.85 -12.09
N LEU A 51 -0.45 3.53 -10.82
CA LEU A 51 0.18 2.37 -10.17
C LEU A 51 -0.67 1.10 -10.22
N ASP A 52 -1.94 1.18 -10.64
CA ASP A 52 -2.81 0.00 -10.71
C ASP A 52 -2.20 -1.08 -11.60
N GLY A 53 -2.23 -2.31 -11.14
CA GLY A 53 -1.70 -3.47 -11.85
C GLY A 53 -0.17 -3.53 -11.93
N LEU A 54 0.58 -2.84 -11.04
CA LEU A 54 2.03 -2.89 -10.98
C LEU A 54 2.56 -3.70 -9.81
N LEU A 55 2.00 -3.52 -8.62
CA LEU A 55 2.59 -4.07 -7.39
C LEU A 55 2.43 -5.59 -7.31
N GLU A 56 1.24 -6.10 -7.56
CA GLU A 56 0.97 -7.55 -7.49
C GLU A 56 1.81 -8.34 -8.52
N PRO A 57 1.87 -7.97 -9.81
CA PRO A 57 2.74 -8.66 -10.77
C PRO A 57 4.23 -8.58 -10.45
N LEU A 58 4.68 -7.53 -9.76
CA LEU A 58 6.05 -7.43 -9.26
C LEU A 58 6.32 -8.36 -8.06
N GLY A 59 5.26 -8.94 -7.48
CA GLY A 59 5.34 -9.83 -6.33
C GLY A 59 5.27 -9.08 -5.00
N TRP A 60 4.63 -7.91 -4.98
CA TRP A 60 4.38 -7.21 -3.71
C TRP A 60 3.56 -8.11 -2.78
N HIS A 61 4.13 -8.37 -1.61
CA HIS A 61 3.49 -9.17 -0.59
C HIS A 61 2.63 -8.32 0.33
N GLY A 62 3.10 -7.11 0.64
CA GLY A 62 2.39 -6.20 1.55
C GLY A 62 3.33 -5.35 2.38
N LYS A 63 3.01 -5.23 3.67
CA LYS A 63 3.74 -4.39 4.62
C LYS A 63 3.97 -5.14 5.93
N ARG A 64 5.01 -4.70 6.69
CA ARG A 64 5.28 -5.21 8.02
C ARG A 64 5.55 -4.04 8.98
N PHE A 65 4.91 -4.09 10.12
CA PHE A 65 5.00 -3.09 11.18
C PHE A 65 5.46 -3.77 12.47
N ASP A 66 6.76 -3.70 12.77
CA ASP A 66 7.34 -4.33 13.96
C ASP A 66 7.25 -3.38 15.17
N GLY A 67 6.95 -2.11 14.92
CA GLY A 67 6.78 -1.04 15.90
C GLY A 67 6.45 0.28 15.18
N ASP A 68 6.29 1.36 15.92
CA ASP A 68 6.01 2.68 15.36
C ASP A 68 7.19 3.31 14.61
N GLU A 69 8.43 2.93 14.95
CA GLU A 69 9.67 3.33 14.26
C GLU A 69 10.25 2.22 13.37
N GLU A 70 9.73 0.99 13.46
CA GLU A 70 10.25 -0.17 12.74
C GLU A 70 9.24 -0.66 11.69
N VAL A 71 9.16 0.07 10.59
CA VAL A 71 8.17 -0.15 9.54
C VAL A 71 8.85 -0.49 8.21
N PHE A 72 8.37 -1.58 7.60
CA PHE A 72 8.83 -2.09 6.29
C PHE A 72 7.69 -1.94 5.27
N PRO A 73 7.69 -0.83 4.51
CA PRO A 73 6.57 -0.49 3.63
C PRO A 73 6.48 -1.33 2.36
N LEU A 74 7.61 -1.91 1.92
CA LEU A 74 7.73 -2.62 0.66
C LEU A 74 8.27 -4.03 0.91
N VAL A 75 7.36 -4.95 1.24
CA VAL A 75 7.65 -6.39 1.40
C VAL A 75 7.27 -7.10 0.11
N PHE A 76 8.21 -7.87 -0.46
CA PHE A 76 8.02 -8.62 -1.70
C PHE A 76 8.24 -10.10 -1.49
N SER A 77 7.53 -10.91 -2.28
CA SER A 77 7.69 -12.35 -2.33
C SER A 77 8.99 -12.74 -3.03
N GLY A 78 9.77 -13.60 -2.40
CA GLY A 78 10.98 -14.18 -2.94
C GLY A 78 10.78 -15.54 -3.57
N ALA A 79 11.79 -16.07 -4.25
CA ALA A 79 11.82 -17.46 -4.69
C ALA A 79 11.83 -18.38 -3.46
N GLY A 80 11.09 -19.49 -3.53
CA GLY A 80 11.00 -20.46 -2.44
C GLY A 80 10.04 -20.09 -1.29
N GLY A 81 9.10 -19.16 -1.53
CA GLY A 81 8.02 -18.83 -0.57
C GLY A 81 8.43 -17.86 0.56
N GLY A 82 9.68 -17.39 0.59
CA GLY A 82 10.10 -16.37 1.54
C GLY A 82 9.74 -14.96 1.09
N VAL A 83 9.86 -13.99 2.01
CA VAL A 83 9.68 -12.57 1.74
C VAL A 83 10.96 -11.78 1.98
N PHE A 84 11.08 -10.61 1.35
CA PHE A 84 12.18 -9.69 1.57
C PHE A 84 11.70 -8.24 1.51
N ASN A 85 12.40 -7.36 2.23
CA ASN A 85 12.10 -5.94 2.24
C ASN A 85 12.91 -5.22 1.18
N VAL A 86 12.31 -4.26 0.50
CA VAL A 86 12.95 -3.36 -0.47
C VAL A 86 13.12 -1.98 0.15
N ASN A 87 14.29 -1.38 -0.05
CA ASN A 87 14.59 -0.03 0.42
C ASN A 87 13.82 1.00 -0.43
N PRO A 88 12.87 1.74 0.15
CA PRO A 88 12.10 2.75 -0.58
C PRO A 88 12.97 3.85 -1.21
N ALA A 89 14.12 4.18 -0.60
CA ALA A 89 15.04 5.20 -1.11
C ALA A 89 15.63 4.85 -2.48
N LEU A 90 15.62 3.57 -2.86
CA LEU A 90 16.11 3.09 -4.16
C LEU A 90 15.01 2.94 -5.20
N VAL A 91 13.76 3.22 -4.84
CA VAL A 91 12.63 3.19 -5.79
C VAL A 91 12.54 4.51 -6.52
N PRO A 92 12.72 4.54 -7.85
CA PRO A 92 12.60 5.77 -8.63
C PRO A 92 11.12 6.12 -8.86
N LEU A 93 10.43 6.57 -7.79
CA LEU A 93 8.98 6.77 -7.77
C LEU A 93 8.48 7.64 -8.93
N SER A 94 9.18 8.73 -9.25
CA SER A 94 8.83 9.61 -10.36
C SER A 94 8.85 8.90 -11.72
N ALA A 95 9.84 8.02 -11.93
CA ALA A 95 9.92 7.20 -13.14
C ALA A 95 8.81 6.15 -13.16
N VAL A 96 8.54 5.50 -12.02
CA VAL A 96 7.44 4.52 -11.89
C VAL A 96 6.10 5.19 -12.19
N LEU A 97 5.83 6.37 -11.64
CA LEU A 97 4.60 7.12 -11.92
C LEU A 97 4.49 7.56 -13.40
N ARG A 98 5.63 7.96 -14.01
CA ARG A 98 5.64 8.41 -15.40
C ARG A 98 5.45 7.27 -16.39
N PHE A 99 6.09 6.13 -16.14
CA PHE A 99 6.14 4.98 -17.05
C PHE A 99 5.30 3.78 -16.58
N GLY A 100 4.52 3.93 -15.51
CA GLY A 100 3.71 2.87 -14.92
C GLY A 100 2.90 2.06 -15.93
N PRO A 101 2.11 2.71 -16.82
CA PRO A 101 1.35 1.97 -17.84
C PRO A 101 2.22 1.11 -18.76
N LEU A 102 3.46 1.56 -19.05
CA LEU A 102 4.42 0.80 -19.87
C LEU A 102 5.03 -0.36 -19.10
N LEU A 103 5.29 -0.16 -17.80
CA LEU A 103 5.87 -1.16 -16.92
C LEU A 103 4.96 -2.38 -16.67
N ARG A 104 3.67 -2.29 -17.01
CA ARG A 104 2.73 -3.43 -16.94
C ARG A 104 3.00 -4.51 -17.97
N LYS A 105 3.84 -4.26 -18.97
CA LYS A 105 4.20 -5.26 -19.97
C LYS A 105 4.99 -6.39 -19.31
N PRO A 106 4.61 -7.68 -19.53
CA PRO A 106 5.24 -8.82 -18.85
C PRO A 106 6.76 -8.88 -19.03
N GLU A 107 7.26 -8.46 -20.21
CA GLU A 107 8.67 -8.48 -20.53
C GLU A 107 9.46 -7.48 -19.65
N LEU A 108 8.88 -6.31 -19.37
CA LEU A 108 9.49 -5.31 -18.51
C LEU A 108 9.39 -5.69 -17.03
N LEU A 109 8.27 -6.24 -16.60
CA LEU A 109 8.11 -6.76 -15.25
C LEU A 109 9.14 -7.86 -14.93
N ALA A 110 9.40 -8.76 -15.89
CA ALA A 110 10.41 -9.81 -15.75
C ALA A 110 11.82 -9.25 -15.55
N GLN A 111 12.14 -8.07 -16.07
CA GLN A 111 13.43 -7.40 -15.88
C GLN A 111 13.49 -6.63 -14.55
N VAL A 112 12.36 -6.05 -14.09
CA VAL A 112 12.30 -5.27 -12.85
C VAL A 112 12.38 -6.17 -11.61
N ARG A 113 11.75 -7.35 -11.62
CA ARG A 113 11.74 -8.27 -10.47
C ARG A 113 13.13 -8.64 -9.93
N PRO A 114 14.14 -8.99 -10.75
CA PRO A 114 15.50 -9.21 -10.26
C PRO A 114 16.14 -7.96 -9.67
N ALA A 115 15.87 -6.77 -10.23
CA ALA A 115 16.41 -5.51 -9.75
C ALA A 115 15.89 -5.17 -8.33
N LEU A 116 14.65 -5.53 -7.99
CA LEU A 116 14.12 -5.37 -6.64
C LEU A 116 14.94 -6.12 -5.59
N ARG A 117 15.55 -7.26 -5.95
CA ARG A 117 16.42 -8.02 -5.05
C ARG A 117 17.73 -7.30 -4.74
N LEU A 118 18.24 -6.48 -5.65
CA LEU A 118 19.41 -5.65 -5.41
C LEU A 118 19.14 -4.51 -4.44
N ALA A 119 17.87 -4.09 -4.33
CA ALA A 119 17.43 -3.07 -3.39
C ALA A 119 17.00 -3.65 -2.02
N ARG A 120 17.35 -4.89 -1.68
CA ARG A 120 17.04 -5.50 -0.39
C ARG A 120 17.61 -4.70 0.77
N THR A 121 16.81 -4.63 1.85
CA THR A 121 17.23 -3.98 3.09
C THR A 121 16.77 -4.78 4.31
N ARG A 122 17.49 -4.59 5.42
CA ARG A 122 17.07 -5.01 6.76
C ARG A 122 16.72 -3.82 7.65
N ARG A 123 16.88 -2.60 7.12
CA ARG A 123 16.56 -1.38 7.85
C ARG A 123 15.11 -0.99 7.55
N PRO A 124 14.36 -0.49 8.56
CA PRO A 124 13.07 0.12 8.32
C PRO A 124 13.22 1.30 7.35
N GLY A 125 12.15 1.64 6.66
CA GLY A 125 12.13 2.73 5.68
C GLY A 125 10.91 3.63 5.82
N ALA A 126 10.19 3.47 6.93
CA ALA A 126 9.03 4.27 7.28
C ALA A 126 8.77 4.20 8.79
N ARG A 127 7.83 5.02 9.27
CA ARG A 127 7.36 5.07 10.66
C ARG A 127 5.85 5.26 10.70
N LEU A 128 5.23 4.95 11.82
CA LEU A 128 3.80 5.17 12.06
C LEU A 128 3.56 6.37 12.95
N ARG A 129 2.56 7.18 12.63
CA ARG A 129 2.04 8.27 13.46
C ARG A 129 0.53 8.38 13.29
N MET A 130 -0.11 9.02 14.24
CA MET A 130 -1.47 9.52 14.04
C MET A 130 -1.40 10.83 13.27
N THR A 131 -2.07 10.90 12.13
CA THR A 131 -2.19 12.15 11.35
C THR A 131 -3.63 12.41 10.98
N GLU A 132 -3.98 13.67 10.84
CA GLU A 132 -5.28 14.04 10.30
C GLU A 132 -5.22 14.01 8.77
N TYR A 133 -6.14 13.25 8.17
CA TYR A 133 -6.36 13.20 6.73
C TYR A 133 -7.85 13.20 6.45
N ARG A 134 -8.31 14.13 5.61
CA ARG A 134 -9.72 14.33 5.28
C ARG A 134 -10.61 14.49 6.53
N GLY A 135 -10.13 15.28 7.52
CA GLY A 135 -10.85 15.60 8.74
C GLY A 135 -10.91 14.50 9.80
N VAL A 136 -10.19 13.38 9.62
CA VAL A 136 -10.17 12.28 10.59
C VAL A 136 -8.75 11.88 10.93
N SER A 137 -8.42 11.86 12.23
CA SER A 137 -7.12 11.37 12.71
C SER A 137 -7.09 9.83 12.68
N SER A 138 -6.10 9.26 11.98
CA SER A 138 -5.92 7.82 11.84
C SER A 138 -4.44 7.45 11.73
N ALA A 139 -4.11 6.19 12.01
CA ALA A 139 -2.77 5.68 11.82
C ALA A 139 -2.32 5.88 10.38
N THR A 140 -1.13 6.44 10.24
CA THR A 140 -0.52 6.81 8.96
C THR A 140 0.91 6.34 8.92
N MET A 141 1.28 5.66 7.86
CA MET A 141 2.65 5.30 7.58
C MET A 141 3.31 6.42 6.76
N ILE A 142 4.40 6.93 7.29
CA ILE A 142 5.18 8.02 6.70
C ILE A 142 6.48 7.42 6.17
N TYR A 143 6.69 7.50 4.87
CA TYR A 143 7.96 7.07 4.27
C TYR A 143 9.09 8.02 4.64
N ASP A 144 10.28 7.48 4.97
CA ASP A 144 11.43 8.31 5.33
C ASP A 144 12.09 8.96 4.11
N ALA A 145 12.06 8.30 2.96
CA ALA A 145 12.78 8.74 1.76
C ALA A 145 11.88 9.14 0.59
N LEU A 146 10.57 9.02 0.71
CA LEU A 146 9.61 9.33 -0.36
C LEU A 146 8.57 10.33 0.14
N PRO A 147 8.09 11.23 -0.72
CA PRO A 147 7.01 12.16 -0.37
C PRO A 147 5.64 11.47 -0.40
N VAL A 148 5.49 10.43 0.42
CA VAL A 148 4.35 9.51 0.43
C VAL A 148 3.87 9.30 1.85
N LEU A 149 2.56 9.33 2.03
CA LEU A 149 1.84 8.95 3.24
C LEU A 149 0.84 7.85 2.89
N ASP A 150 0.82 6.76 3.67
CA ASP A 150 -0.22 5.75 3.56
C ASP A 150 -1.15 5.88 4.77
N VAL A 151 -2.36 6.36 4.57
CA VAL A 151 -3.36 6.55 5.62
C VAL A 151 -4.28 5.35 5.65
N PHE A 152 -4.58 4.83 6.86
CA PHE A 152 -5.35 3.60 7.01
C PHE A 152 -6.74 3.86 7.59
N ARG A 153 -7.74 3.10 7.13
CA ARG A 153 -9.07 3.00 7.70
C ARG A 153 -9.41 1.53 7.93
N ARG A 154 -10.17 1.25 8.99
CA ARG A 154 -10.54 -0.12 9.37
C ARG A 154 -11.77 -0.58 8.61
N VAL A 155 -11.64 -1.70 7.91
CA VAL A 155 -12.77 -2.40 7.29
C VAL A 155 -13.37 -3.40 8.28
N ASP A 156 -12.51 -4.23 8.88
CA ASP A 156 -12.85 -5.19 9.93
C ASP A 156 -11.65 -5.43 10.86
N ALA A 157 -11.72 -6.41 11.77
CA ALA A 157 -10.66 -6.71 12.75
C ALA A 157 -9.33 -7.14 12.12
N GLY A 158 -9.34 -7.66 10.90
CA GLY A 158 -8.16 -8.16 10.17
C GLY A 158 -7.91 -7.47 8.84
N THR A 159 -8.69 -6.45 8.49
CA THR A 159 -8.62 -5.80 7.18
C THR A 159 -8.62 -4.28 7.32
N VAL A 160 -7.66 -3.63 6.66
CA VAL A 160 -7.62 -2.17 6.54
C VAL A 160 -7.54 -1.75 5.08
N LEU A 161 -8.19 -0.62 4.74
CA LEU A 161 -8.04 0.07 3.47
C LEU A 161 -6.98 1.16 3.64
N GLY A 162 -5.98 1.16 2.77
CA GLY A 162 -4.93 2.16 2.71
C GLY A 162 -5.16 3.12 1.54
N ALA A 163 -5.00 4.41 1.81
CA ALA A 163 -4.94 5.45 0.81
C ALA A 163 -3.52 6.00 0.77
N MET A 164 -2.79 5.73 -0.31
CA MET A 164 -1.45 6.26 -0.53
C MET A 164 -1.55 7.67 -1.10
N ASP A 165 -1.33 8.65 -0.25
CA ASP A 165 -1.28 10.06 -0.61
C ASP A 165 0.12 10.44 -1.08
N LEU A 166 0.22 10.88 -2.32
CA LEU A 166 1.45 11.33 -2.96
C LEU A 166 1.47 12.86 -3.02
N ARG A 167 2.61 13.45 -2.76
CA ARG A 167 2.79 14.89 -2.98
C ARG A 167 2.46 15.26 -4.43
N GLY A 168 1.51 16.15 -4.63
CA GLY A 168 1.10 16.66 -5.93
C GLY A 168 -0.40 16.51 -6.20
N PRO A 169 -0.87 16.94 -7.36
CA PRO A 169 -2.27 16.78 -7.75
C PRO A 169 -2.56 15.33 -8.14
N GLY A 170 -3.70 14.83 -7.73
CA GLY A 170 -4.20 13.52 -8.10
C GLY A 170 -4.98 12.84 -6.97
N ALA A 171 -5.71 11.81 -7.33
CA ALA A 171 -6.34 10.94 -6.35
C ALA A 171 -5.29 10.01 -5.72
N PRO A 172 -5.48 9.56 -4.47
CA PRO A 172 -4.61 8.58 -3.86
C PRO A 172 -4.69 7.23 -4.58
N PHE A 173 -3.61 6.45 -4.48
CA PHE A 173 -3.64 5.04 -4.85
C PHE A 173 -4.21 4.23 -3.69
N PHE A 174 -5.17 3.35 -3.97
CA PHE A 174 -5.82 2.54 -2.95
C PHE A 174 -5.31 1.10 -2.94
N PHE A 175 -5.16 0.57 -1.74
CA PHE A 175 -4.78 -0.82 -1.51
C PHE A 175 -5.43 -1.35 -0.24
N VAL A 176 -5.57 -2.65 -0.15
CA VAL A 176 -6.09 -3.35 1.01
C VAL A 176 -4.96 -4.11 1.69
N LEU A 177 -4.90 -4.06 3.00
CA LEU A 177 -4.05 -4.94 3.80
C LEU A 177 -4.92 -5.89 4.60
N ARG A 178 -4.58 -7.18 4.54
CA ARG A 178 -5.17 -8.23 5.38
C ARG A 178 -4.11 -8.81 6.29
N ARG A 179 -4.48 -9.03 7.54
CA ARG A 179 -3.57 -9.60 8.53
C ARG A 179 -3.15 -11.00 8.08
N GLY A 180 -1.83 -11.25 8.08
CA GLY A 180 -1.23 -12.54 7.73
C GLY A 180 -1.24 -13.52 8.90
#